data_d78a1134eba8a3d0e1ec69f20365e26d
#
_entry.id   d78a1134eba8a3d0e1ec69f20365e26d
#
_cell.length_a   1.000
_cell.length_b   1.000
_cell.length_c   1.000
_cell.angle_alpha   90.00
_cell.angle_beta   90.00
_cell.angle_gamma   90.00
#
_symmetry.space_group_name_H-M   'P 1'
#
loop_
_entity.id
_entity.type
_entity.pdbx_description
1 polymer ?
#
loop_
_entity_poly.entity_id
_entity_poly.type
_entity_poly.pdbx_seq_one_letter_code
_entity_poly.pdbx_strand_id
1 'polypeptide(L)'
;MTARLPSLNGLRAFEAAARHLSFTNAASEMNVTQTAISHQIRRLEQELGIRLFVRQNRALALTPEARDYLPGVRAAFNDLRLATDRLLRKDNDHVLTVSTLASLAAKWLLPRLSAFQEAHPGIDVRITTSTGLVDFKSGDVDAAIRYGRGHWPGLRADWLMADELFPVCSPALLRADKPLRCPEDLANQTLLHSSAGYDDDWRLWLTAAGLPANISKQPGVTFDLVFMTVQAAIDGIGVAMGRTSYVEADIAKGRLVVPFKITLPADAGFYLVSPEARADSPKLGAFRQWLLASVQNKA
;
A
#
# COMPACT_ATOMS: atom_id res chain seq x y z
N MET A 1 6.61 11.18 33.15
CA MET A 1 7.86 11.85 32.70
C MET A 1 7.71 12.17 31.22
N THR A 2 7.55 13.43 30.85
CA THR A 2 7.54 13.85 29.43
C THR A 2 8.96 13.67 28.90
N ALA A 3 9.14 12.72 27.96
CA ALA A 3 10.42 12.52 27.28
C ALA A 3 10.80 13.84 26.59
N ARG A 4 11.92 14.44 27.02
CA ARG A 4 12.42 15.69 26.47
C ARG A 4 12.92 15.42 25.06
N LEU A 5 12.28 15.98 24.04
CA LEU A 5 12.75 15.89 22.67
C LEU A 5 14.12 16.57 22.53
N PRO A 6 15.07 15.96 21.80
CA PRO A 6 16.33 16.61 21.46
C PRO A 6 16.11 17.86 20.61
N SER A 7 17.14 18.71 20.51
CA SER A 7 17.09 19.93 19.70
C SER A 7 16.74 19.62 18.24
N LEU A 8 15.67 20.24 17.71
CA LEU A 8 15.27 20.07 16.30
C LEU A 8 16.38 20.47 15.31
N ASN A 9 17.18 21.50 15.63
CA ASN A 9 18.32 21.88 14.80
C ASN A 9 19.42 20.81 14.82
N GLY A 10 19.65 20.18 15.98
CA GLY A 10 20.56 19.04 16.09
C GLY A 10 20.10 17.84 15.26
N LEU A 11 18.81 17.52 15.32
CA LEU A 11 18.20 16.43 14.51
C LEU A 11 18.25 16.74 13.01
N ARG A 12 18.02 17.99 12.57
CA ARG A 12 18.16 18.40 11.17
C ARG A 12 19.59 18.26 10.69
N ALA A 13 20.57 18.71 11.49
CA ALA A 13 21.98 18.59 11.20
C ALA A 13 22.41 17.11 11.08
N PHE A 14 21.89 16.25 11.98
CA PHE A 14 22.12 14.81 11.96
C PHE A 14 21.56 14.16 10.69
N GLU A 15 20.30 14.45 10.33
CA GLU A 15 19.66 13.89 9.13
C GLU A 15 20.42 14.28 7.84
N ALA A 16 20.73 15.57 7.68
CA ALA A 16 21.48 16.04 6.53
C ALA A 16 22.88 15.43 6.45
N ALA A 17 23.62 15.39 7.57
CA ALA A 17 24.94 14.78 7.62
C ALA A 17 24.92 13.27 7.39
N ALA A 18 23.89 12.59 7.84
CA ALA A 18 23.69 11.15 7.62
C ALA A 18 23.39 10.82 6.16
N ARG A 19 22.64 11.67 5.46
CA ARG A 19 22.31 11.49 4.05
C ARG A 19 23.50 11.71 3.14
N HIS A 20 24.31 12.73 3.43
CA HIS A 20 25.49 13.06 2.64
C HIS A 20 26.76 12.30 3.06
N LEU A 21 26.79 11.70 4.25
CA LEU A 21 27.99 11.20 4.91
C LEU A 21 29.15 12.24 4.89
N SER A 22 28.78 13.52 5.00
CA SER A 22 29.70 14.66 4.89
C SER A 22 29.14 15.87 5.62
N PHE A 23 29.89 16.40 6.58
CA PHE A 23 29.52 17.62 7.30
C PHE A 23 29.60 18.87 6.39
N THR A 24 30.50 18.86 5.40
CA THR A 24 30.61 19.96 4.43
C THR A 24 29.41 20.04 3.52
N ASN A 25 28.97 18.91 2.97
CA ASN A 25 27.79 18.85 2.09
C ASN A 25 26.50 19.16 2.86
N ALA A 26 26.38 18.67 4.10
CA ALA A 26 25.26 19.02 4.97
C ALA A 26 25.21 20.52 5.30
N ALA A 27 26.37 21.13 5.53
CA ALA A 27 26.49 22.57 5.77
C ALA A 27 26.05 23.39 4.55
N SER A 28 26.46 22.98 3.37
CA SER A 28 26.07 23.60 2.09
C SER A 28 24.56 23.54 1.89
N GLU A 29 23.95 22.37 2.11
CA GLU A 29 22.50 22.19 1.97
C GLU A 29 21.70 23.04 2.98
N MET A 30 22.18 23.10 4.23
CA MET A 30 21.50 23.86 5.30
C MET A 30 21.82 25.36 5.28
N ASN A 31 22.66 25.83 4.36
CA ASN A 31 23.14 27.23 4.27
C ASN A 31 23.80 27.71 5.58
N VAL A 32 24.64 26.87 6.17
CA VAL A 32 25.40 27.17 7.39
C VAL A 32 26.87 26.78 7.23
N THR A 33 27.71 27.09 8.21
CA THR A 33 29.12 26.66 8.19
C THR A 33 29.27 25.21 8.65
N GLN A 34 30.32 24.52 8.17
CA GLN A 34 30.65 23.17 8.61
C GLN A 34 30.86 23.09 10.12
N THR A 35 31.44 24.16 10.72
CA THR A 35 31.64 24.27 12.16
C THR A 35 30.29 24.27 12.90
N ALA A 36 29.27 24.96 12.37
CA ALA A 36 27.92 24.97 12.95
C ALA A 36 27.30 23.57 12.93
N ILE A 37 27.39 22.84 11.81
CA ILE A 37 26.91 21.44 11.73
C ILE A 37 27.64 20.56 12.77
N SER A 38 28.97 20.65 12.82
CA SER A 38 29.77 19.88 13.78
C SER A 38 29.38 20.18 15.24
N HIS A 39 29.09 21.43 15.55
CA HIS A 39 28.64 21.84 16.88
C HIS A 39 27.25 21.33 17.20
N GLN A 40 26.30 21.43 16.27
CA GLN A 40 24.93 20.92 16.46
C GLN A 40 24.93 19.39 16.68
N ILE A 41 25.71 18.64 15.91
CA ILE A 41 25.82 17.20 16.06
C ILE A 41 26.46 16.83 17.39
N ARG A 42 27.57 17.48 17.80
CA ARG A 42 28.17 17.20 19.10
C ARG A 42 27.20 17.46 20.25
N ARG A 43 26.42 18.55 20.18
CA ARG A 43 25.43 18.87 21.19
C ARG A 43 24.34 17.81 21.23
N LEU A 44 23.87 17.35 20.08
CA LEU A 44 22.89 16.25 19.99
C LEU A 44 23.44 14.95 20.61
N GLU A 45 24.69 14.58 20.30
CA GLU A 45 25.37 13.43 20.87
C GLU A 45 25.51 13.52 22.38
N GLN A 46 25.78 14.73 22.91
CA GLN A 46 25.82 14.98 24.35
C GLN A 46 24.44 14.87 25.00
N GLU A 47 23.39 15.41 24.37
CA GLU A 47 22.00 15.32 24.84
C GLU A 47 21.52 13.86 24.89
N LEU A 48 21.92 13.03 23.90
CA LEU A 48 21.55 11.62 23.81
C LEU A 48 22.48 10.69 24.61
N GLY A 49 23.69 11.14 24.97
CA GLY A 49 24.71 10.30 25.57
C GLY A 49 25.31 9.25 24.62
N ILE A 50 25.08 9.37 23.30
CA ILE A 50 25.43 8.37 22.29
C ILE A 50 26.14 9.07 21.13
N ARG A 51 27.22 8.45 20.61
CA ARG A 51 27.84 8.89 19.36
C ARG A 51 27.02 8.45 18.17
N LEU A 52 26.78 9.39 17.22
CA LEU A 52 26.03 9.12 16.00
C LEU A 52 26.95 8.93 14.78
N PHE A 53 28.15 9.53 14.85
CA PHE A 53 29.12 9.44 13.77
C PHE A 53 30.47 8.92 14.26
N VAL A 54 31.14 8.18 13.39
CA VAL A 54 32.52 7.72 13.56
C VAL A 54 33.31 8.05 12.29
N ARG A 55 34.63 8.25 12.44
CA ARG A 55 35.54 8.35 11.30
C ARG A 55 36.11 6.97 10.99
N GLN A 56 35.87 6.47 9.81
CA GLN A 56 36.36 5.18 9.35
C GLN A 56 37.15 5.40 8.04
N ASN A 57 38.42 5.03 8.00
CA ASN A 57 39.28 5.19 6.81
C ASN A 57 39.24 6.59 6.17
N ARG A 58 39.28 7.66 6.99
CA ARG A 58 39.14 9.08 6.59
C ARG A 58 37.75 9.50 6.08
N ALA A 59 36.77 8.61 6.06
CA ALA A 59 35.36 8.89 5.71
C ALA A 59 34.50 9.03 6.95
N LEU A 60 33.41 9.79 6.86
CA LEU A 60 32.37 9.87 7.87
C LEU A 60 31.43 8.67 7.73
N ALA A 61 31.16 7.95 8.81
CA ALA A 61 30.25 6.82 8.85
C ALA A 61 29.28 6.93 10.03
N LEU A 62 28.10 6.32 9.89
CA LEU A 62 27.11 6.20 10.97
C LEU A 62 27.49 5.06 11.93
N THR A 63 27.27 5.29 13.22
CA THR A 63 27.27 4.21 14.22
C THR A 63 26.07 3.26 14.01
N PRO A 64 26.07 2.04 14.58
CA PRO A 64 24.91 1.16 14.57
C PRO A 64 23.66 1.87 15.13
N GLU A 65 23.80 2.53 16.27
CA GLU A 65 22.72 3.25 16.96
C GLU A 65 22.16 4.38 16.08
N ALA A 66 23.02 5.09 15.33
CA ALA A 66 22.59 6.12 14.41
C ALA A 66 21.81 5.56 13.20
N ARG A 67 22.17 4.35 12.72
CA ARG A 67 21.42 3.68 11.65
C ARG A 67 20.03 3.29 12.08
N ASP A 68 19.87 2.83 13.32
CA ASP A 68 18.59 2.45 13.91
C ASP A 68 17.72 3.69 14.20
N TYR A 69 18.35 4.80 14.60
CA TYR A 69 17.64 6.05 14.92
C TYR A 69 17.18 6.86 13.70
N LEU A 70 17.98 6.85 12.63
CA LEU A 70 17.77 7.68 11.43
C LEU A 70 16.40 7.51 10.76
N PRO A 71 15.84 6.28 10.59
CA PRO A 71 14.53 6.10 10.00
C PRO A 71 13.42 6.82 10.77
N GLY A 72 13.45 6.76 12.11
CA GLY A 72 12.49 7.46 12.97
C GLY A 72 12.60 8.97 12.85
N VAL A 73 13.82 9.51 12.80
CA VAL A 73 14.05 10.95 12.60
C VAL A 73 13.53 11.42 11.23
N ARG A 74 13.79 10.64 10.18
CA ARG A 74 13.28 10.95 8.82
C ARG A 74 11.77 10.94 8.76
N ALA A 75 11.13 9.95 9.37
CA ALA A 75 9.67 9.88 9.44
C ALA A 75 9.09 11.13 10.14
N ALA A 76 9.63 11.50 11.30
CA ALA A 76 9.19 12.68 12.04
C ALA A 76 9.35 13.99 11.26
N PHE A 77 10.46 14.19 10.53
CA PHE A 77 10.63 15.37 9.68
C PHE A 77 9.69 15.36 8.47
N ASN A 78 9.42 14.20 7.89
CA ASN A 78 8.42 14.09 6.83
C ASN A 78 7.03 14.48 7.33
N ASP A 79 6.64 14.05 8.53
CA ASP A 79 5.36 14.42 9.15
C ASP A 79 5.26 15.92 9.43
N LEU A 80 6.33 16.54 9.94
CA LEU A 80 6.40 17.98 10.11
C LEU A 80 6.28 18.74 8.79
N ARG A 81 6.96 18.27 7.74
CA ARG A 81 6.85 18.85 6.39
C ARG A 81 5.43 18.75 5.85
N LEU A 82 4.80 17.58 5.97
CA LEU A 82 3.41 17.37 5.57
C LEU A 82 2.44 18.28 6.34
N ALA A 83 2.64 18.46 7.64
CA ALA A 83 1.83 19.35 8.45
C ALA A 83 2.00 20.83 8.04
N THR A 84 3.22 21.23 7.71
CA THR A 84 3.51 22.60 7.21
C THR A 84 2.90 22.81 5.83
N ASP A 85 3.05 21.85 4.93
CA ASP A 85 2.45 21.88 3.60
C ASP A 85 0.92 22.00 3.68
N ARG A 86 0.28 21.34 4.65
CA ARG A 86 -1.16 21.47 4.91
C ARG A 86 -1.54 22.88 5.34
N LEU A 87 -0.78 23.46 6.28
CA LEU A 87 -1.03 24.81 6.77
C LEU A 87 -0.89 25.87 5.68
N LEU A 88 0.09 25.67 4.76
CA LEU A 88 0.36 26.58 3.65
C LEU A 88 -0.58 26.37 2.46
N ARG A 89 -1.23 25.22 2.35
CA ARG A 89 -2.22 24.90 1.30
C ARG A 89 -3.58 25.52 1.63
N LYS A 90 -3.71 26.80 1.57
CA LYS A 90 -4.95 27.52 1.87
C LYS A 90 -6.12 27.30 0.91
N ASP A 91 -5.93 26.66 -0.27
CA ASP A 91 -6.99 26.49 -1.29
C ASP A 91 -6.78 25.23 -2.15
N ASN A 92 -6.86 24.04 -1.54
CA ASN A 92 -6.88 22.79 -2.31
C ASN A 92 -8.27 22.10 -2.30
N ASP A 93 -9.33 22.92 -2.46
CA ASP A 93 -10.70 22.38 -2.55
C ASP A 93 -10.91 21.49 -3.79
N HIS A 94 -9.98 21.58 -4.77
CA HIS A 94 -10.00 20.77 -5.99
C HIS A 94 -9.17 19.49 -5.90
N VAL A 95 -8.31 19.30 -4.88
CA VAL A 95 -7.51 18.08 -4.74
C VAL A 95 -8.22 17.07 -3.85
N LEU A 96 -8.47 15.88 -4.39
CA LEU A 96 -9.05 14.74 -3.68
C LEU A 96 -7.99 13.67 -3.45
N THR A 97 -7.63 13.41 -2.19
CA THR A 97 -6.67 12.36 -1.84
C THR A 97 -7.40 11.11 -1.35
N VAL A 98 -7.24 10.01 -2.08
CA VAL A 98 -7.86 8.71 -1.78
C VAL A 98 -6.78 7.69 -1.43
N SER A 99 -6.89 7.08 -0.26
CA SER A 99 -6.03 5.97 0.16
C SER A 99 -6.67 4.63 -0.18
N THR A 100 -5.89 3.68 -0.70
CA THR A 100 -6.41 2.34 -1.00
C THR A 100 -5.31 1.28 -0.88
N LEU A 101 -5.66 -0.01 -1.09
CA LEU A 101 -4.70 -1.09 -1.21
C LEU A 101 -3.99 -0.99 -2.57
N ALA A 102 -2.68 -1.22 -2.61
CA ALA A 102 -1.89 -1.11 -3.84
C ALA A 102 -2.45 -1.97 -4.98
N SER A 103 -2.83 -3.21 -4.67
CA SER A 103 -3.40 -4.14 -5.65
C SER A 103 -4.78 -3.69 -6.17
N LEU A 104 -5.62 -3.11 -5.30
CA LEU A 104 -6.92 -2.57 -5.70
C LEU A 104 -6.74 -1.32 -6.57
N ALA A 105 -5.80 -0.44 -6.22
CA ALA A 105 -5.45 0.68 -7.06
C ALA A 105 -5.08 0.21 -8.47
N ALA A 106 -4.10 -0.68 -8.59
CA ALA A 106 -3.55 -1.12 -9.86
C ALA A 106 -4.57 -1.88 -10.74
N LYS A 107 -5.33 -2.79 -10.15
CA LYS A 107 -6.18 -3.72 -10.90
C LYS A 107 -7.61 -3.24 -11.10
N TRP A 108 -8.14 -2.42 -10.18
CA TRP A 108 -9.54 -2.03 -10.22
C TRP A 108 -9.76 -0.53 -10.39
N LEU A 109 -9.09 0.32 -9.59
CA LEU A 109 -9.36 1.75 -9.57
C LEU A 109 -8.74 2.48 -10.76
N LEU A 110 -7.43 2.32 -11.01
CA LEU A 110 -6.70 3.03 -12.07
C LEU A 110 -7.29 2.82 -13.47
N PRO A 111 -7.70 1.59 -13.88
CA PRO A 111 -8.33 1.39 -15.20
C PRO A 111 -9.63 2.16 -15.42
N ARG A 112 -10.27 2.64 -14.35
CA ARG A 112 -11.54 3.38 -14.37
C ARG A 112 -11.37 4.88 -14.18
N LEU A 113 -10.21 5.31 -13.67
CA LEU A 113 -10.01 6.69 -13.20
C LEU A 113 -10.04 7.73 -14.33
N SER A 114 -9.69 7.35 -15.57
CA SER A 114 -9.78 8.25 -16.73
C SER A 114 -11.21 8.78 -16.94
N ALA A 115 -12.21 7.91 -16.81
CA ALA A 115 -13.61 8.30 -16.93
C ALA A 115 -14.04 9.31 -15.84
N PHE A 116 -13.50 9.19 -14.63
CA PHE A 116 -13.72 10.19 -13.58
C PHE A 116 -13.10 11.54 -13.95
N GLN A 117 -11.85 11.55 -14.40
CA GLN A 117 -11.14 12.76 -14.78
C GLN A 117 -11.80 13.50 -15.95
N GLU A 118 -12.33 12.75 -16.93
CA GLU A 118 -13.10 13.31 -18.05
C GLU A 118 -14.41 13.96 -17.58
N ALA A 119 -15.12 13.32 -16.63
CA ALA A 119 -16.38 13.84 -16.09
C ALA A 119 -16.17 14.99 -15.09
N HIS A 120 -15.02 15.06 -14.43
CA HIS A 120 -14.72 16.03 -13.39
C HIS A 120 -13.31 16.65 -13.56
N PRO A 121 -13.06 17.41 -14.66
CA PRO A 121 -11.72 17.94 -14.96
C PRO A 121 -11.19 18.96 -13.94
N GLY A 122 -12.07 19.48 -13.08
CA GLY A 122 -11.70 20.38 -11.99
C GLY A 122 -11.24 19.68 -10.70
N ILE A 123 -11.23 18.34 -10.65
CA ILE A 123 -10.83 17.57 -9.46
C ILE A 123 -9.52 16.85 -9.76
N ASP A 124 -8.45 17.24 -9.06
CA ASP A 124 -7.14 16.56 -9.09
C ASP A 124 -7.16 15.38 -8.11
N VAL A 125 -7.07 14.14 -8.61
CA VAL A 125 -7.13 12.93 -7.78
C VAL A 125 -5.73 12.45 -7.46
N ARG A 126 -5.44 12.31 -6.17
CA ARG A 126 -4.20 11.72 -5.63
C ARG A 126 -4.50 10.38 -5.02
N ILE A 127 -3.87 9.33 -5.53
CA ILE A 127 -3.98 7.99 -4.98
C ILE A 127 -2.76 7.70 -4.11
N THR A 128 -3.01 7.34 -2.86
CA THR A 128 -1.99 6.83 -1.94
C THR A 128 -2.28 5.38 -1.59
N THR A 129 -1.24 4.59 -1.33
CA THR A 129 -1.43 3.18 -1.00
C THR A 129 -0.96 2.87 0.42
N SER A 130 -1.80 2.15 1.17
CA SER A 130 -1.50 1.72 2.53
C SER A 130 -2.37 0.53 2.91
N THR A 131 -1.81 -0.43 3.64
CA THR A 131 -2.53 -1.54 4.27
C THR A 131 -3.02 -1.20 5.68
N GLY A 132 -2.44 -0.19 6.31
CA GLY A 132 -2.79 0.25 7.66
C GLY A 132 -4.10 1.04 7.74
N LEU A 133 -4.57 1.23 8.96
CA LEU A 133 -5.67 2.14 9.25
C LEU A 133 -5.27 3.57 8.85
N VAL A 134 -6.17 4.27 8.15
CA VAL A 134 -5.96 5.66 7.78
C VAL A 134 -6.25 6.56 8.97
N ASP A 135 -5.29 7.40 9.33
CA ASP A 135 -5.55 8.50 10.26
C ASP A 135 -6.13 9.70 9.51
N PHE A 136 -7.45 9.79 9.48
CA PHE A 136 -8.15 10.93 8.88
C PHE A 136 -7.98 12.24 9.67
N LYS A 137 -7.55 12.18 10.93
CA LYS A 137 -7.31 13.38 11.73
C LYS A 137 -6.11 14.16 11.21
N SER A 138 -5.16 13.47 10.60
CA SER A 138 -4.01 14.10 9.95
C SER A 138 -4.41 15.03 8.79
N GLY A 139 -5.58 14.82 8.18
CA GLY A 139 -6.08 15.64 7.06
C GLY A 139 -5.42 15.38 5.71
N ASP A 140 -4.53 14.37 5.62
CA ASP A 140 -3.80 14.04 4.38
C ASP A 140 -4.63 13.24 3.39
N VAL A 141 -5.69 12.58 3.88
CA VAL A 141 -6.55 11.70 3.11
C VAL A 141 -7.99 12.14 3.29
N ASP A 142 -8.70 12.33 2.19
CA ASP A 142 -10.13 12.70 2.20
C ASP A 142 -11.01 11.45 2.36
N ALA A 143 -10.66 10.36 1.68
CA ALA A 143 -11.37 9.09 1.74
C ALA A 143 -10.42 7.90 1.57
N ALA A 144 -10.89 6.72 1.95
CA ALA A 144 -10.14 5.49 1.71
C ALA A 144 -11.05 4.39 1.16
N ILE A 145 -10.53 3.54 0.26
CA ILE A 145 -11.20 2.30 -0.12
C ILE A 145 -10.58 1.18 0.69
N ARG A 146 -11.40 0.50 1.49
CA ARG A 146 -10.94 -0.51 2.45
C ARG A 146 -11.75 -1.80 2.34
N TYR A 147 -11.07 -2.91 2.54
CA TYR A 147 -11.68 -4.23 2.67
C TYR A 147 -12.07 -4.47 4.13
N GLY A 148 -13.29 -4.93 4.37
CA GLY A 148 -13.79 -5.18 5.72
C GLY A 148 -15.28 -5.50 5.78
N ARG A 149 -15.81 -5.52 7.00
CA ARG A 149 -17.21 -5.87 7.29
C ARG A 149 -18.16 -4.67 7.41
N GLY A 150 -17.73 -3.49 6.99
CA GLY A 150 -18.58 -2.28 6.95
C GLY A 150 -18.64 -1.49 8.25
N HIS A 151 -17.82 -1.79 9.24
CA HIS A 151 -17.85 -1.07 10.50
C HIS A 151 -16.53 -0.37 10.81
N TRP A 152 -16.53 0.95 10.75
CA TRP A 152 -15.43 1.84 11.15
C TRP A 152 -15.97 2.94 12.05
N PRO A 153 -15.73 2.90 13.36
CA PRO A 153 -16.28 3.88 14.31
C PRO A 153 -15.94 5.33 13.92
N GLY A 154 -16.97 6.19 13.87
CA GLY A 154 -16.82 7.61 13.55
C GLY A 154 -16.55 7.91 12.06
N LEU A 155 -16.71 6.91 11.19
CA LEU A 155 -16.57 7.07 9.75
C LEU A 155 -17.86 6.66 9.04
N ARG A 156 -18.19 7.38 7.97
CA ARG A 156 -19.16 6.93 6.97
C ARG A 156 -18.52 5.83 6.12
N ALA A 157 -19.24 4.75 5.93
CA ALA A 157 -18.83 3.61 5.11
C ALA A 157 -19.91 3.33 4.04
N ASP A 158 -19.58 3.61 2.79
CA ASP A 158 -20.44 3.33 1.64
C ASP A 158 -19.98 1.99 1.02
N TRP A 159 -20.91 1.01 0.93
CA TRP A 159 -20.64 -0.28 0.30
C TRP A 159 -20.32 -0.12 -1.18
N LEU A 160 -19.26 -0.76 -1.64
CA LEU A 160 -18.89 -0.77 -3.05
C LEU A 160 -19.20 -2.11 -3.70
N MET A 161 -18.53 -3.18 -3.25
CA MET A 161 -18.63 -4.47 -3.92
C MET A 161 -18.29 -5.63 -2.98
N ALA A 162 -18.95 -6.78 -3.22
CA ALA A 162 -18.54 -8.06 -2.68
C ALA A 162 -17.24 -8.54 -3.34
N ASP A 163 -16.66 -9.57 -2.76
CA ASP A 163 -15.51 -10.24 -3.33
C ASP A 163 -15.73 -11.75 -3.30
N GLU A 164 -15.15 -12.46 -4.24
CA GLU A 164 -15.21 -13.91 -4.33
C GLU A 164 -13.81 -14.46 -4.54
N LEU A 165 -13.60 -15.67 -4.08
CA LEU A 165 -12.31 -16.36 -4.06
C LEU A 165 -12.36 -17.59 -4.95
N PHE A 166 -11.45 -17.69 -5.92
CA PHE A 166 -11.35 -18.81 -6.84
C PHE A 166 -9.95 -18.89 -7.49
N PRO A 167 -9.44 -20.06 -7.87
CA PRO A 167 -8.19 -20.20 -8.59
C PRO A 167 -8.26 -19.55 -9.96
N VAL A 168 -7.14 -18.94 -10.38
CA VAL A 168 -6.94 -18.39 -11.73
C VAL A 168 -5.57 -18.76 -12.27
N CYS A 169 -5.48 -18.93 -13.57
CA CYS A 169 -4.21 -19.20 -14.25
C CYS A 169 -4.21 -18.66 -15.68
N SER A 170 -3.04 -18.63 -16.31
CA SER A 170 -2.91 -18.39 -17.74
C SER A 170 -3.62 -19.49 -18.54
N PRO A 171 -4.31 -19.16 -19.65
CA PRO A 171 -4.85 -20.16 -20.57
C PRO A 171 -3.81 -21.20 -21.06
N ALA A 172 -2.54 -20.83 -21.08
CA ALA A 172 -1.44 -21.72 -21.48
C ALA A 172 -1.30 -22.93 -20.55
N LEU A 173 -1.58 -22.78 -19.25
CA LEU A 173 -1.49 -23.90 -18.30
C LEU A 173 -2.54 -24.98 -18.52
N LEU A 174 -3.67 -24.66 -19.16
CA LEU A 174 -4.68 -25.66 -19.52
C LEU A 174 -4.22 -26.60 -20.64
N ARG A 175 -3.18 -26.22 -21.39
CA ARG A 175 -2.66 -26.96 -22.56
C ARG A 175 -1.24 -27.47 -22.32
N ALA A 176 -0.67 -27.29 -21.16
CA ALA A 176 0.67 -27.72 -20.82
C ALA A 176 0.76 -29.25 -20.67
N ASP A 177 1.99 -29.78 -20.54
CA ASP A 177 2.24 -31.21 -20.32
C ASP A 177 1.59 -31.77 -19.07
N LYS A 178 1.34 -30.90 -18.09
CA LYS A 178 0.59 -31.18 -16.86
C LYS A 178 -0.70 -30.33 -16.87
N PRO A 179 -1.74 -30.75 -17.60
CA PRO A 179 -2.94 -29.94 -17.78
C PRO A 179 -3.74 -29.82 -16.48
N LEU A 180 -4.33 -28.66 -16.27
CA LEU A 180 -5.19 -28.37 -15.13
C LEU A 180 -6.66 -28.67 -15.51
N ARG A 181 -7.13 -29.91 -15.29
CA ARG A 181 -8.46 -30.39 -15.70
C ARG A 181 -9.44 -30.51 -14.54
N CYS A 182 -8.94 -30.87 -13.37
CA CYS A 182 -9.70 -31.02 -12.14
C CYS A 182 -8.94 -30.41 -10.95
N PRO A 183 -9.62 -30.13 -9.82
CA PRO A 183 -8.97 -29.53 -8.66
C PRO A 183 -7.78 -30.32 -8.11
N GLU A 184 -7.78 -31.64 -8.25
CA GLU A 184 -6.71 -32.55 -7.83
C GLU A 184 -5.39 -32.28 -8.57
N ASP A 185 -5.46 -31.78 -9.79
CA ASP A 185 -4.29 -31.46 -10.62
C ASP A 185 -3.43 -30.32 -10.03
N LEU A 186 -4.01 -29.54 -9.10
CA LEU A 186 -3.27 -28.52 -8.35
C LEU A 186 -2.06 -29.08 -7.61
N ALA A 187 -2.11 -30.37 -7.21
CA ALA A 187 -0.98 -31.04 -6.60
C ALA A 187 0.27 -31.14 -7.51
N ASN A 188 0.11 -30.95 -8.82
CA ASN A 188 1.17 -31.00 -9.83
C ASN A 188 1.53 -29.61 -10.39
N GLN A 189 0.94 -28.54 -9.84
CA GLN A 189 1.13 -27.17 -10.31
C GLN A 189 1.93 -26.35 -9.33
N THR A 190 2.60 -25.31 -9.81
CA THR A 190 3.17 -24.28 -8.93
C THR A 190 2.06 -23.42 -8.37
N LEU A 191 1.88 -23.41 -7.05
CA LEU A 191 0.94 -22.53 -6.39
C LEU A 191 1.61 -21.18 -6.09
N LEU A 192 0.91 -20.10 -6.42
CA LEU A 192 1.35 -18.74 -6.15
C LEU A 192 0.68 -18.24 -4.88
N HIS A 193 1.47 -17.74 -3.94
CA HIS A 193 1.02 -17.32 -2.62
C HIS A 193 1.11 -15.80 -2.48
N SER A 194 0.28 -15.24 -1.60
CA SER A 194 0.34 -13.83 -1.21
C SER A 194 0.45 -13.72 0.31
N SER A 195 1.44 -13.00 0.81
CA SER A 195 1.56 -12.65 2.24
C SER A 195 0.86 -11.32 2.59
N ALA A 196 0.01 -10.81 1.72
CA ALA A 196 -0.73 -9.56 1.90
C ALA A 196 -1.99 -9.70 2.78
N GLY A 197 -1.98 -10.60 3.77
CA GLY A 197 -3.13 -10.85 4.65
C GLY A 197 -4.17 -11.84 4.09
N TYR A 198 -3.80 -12.62 3.07
CA TYR A 198 -4.61 -13.63 2.41
C TYR A 198 -3.96 -15.02 2.49
N ASP A 199 -3.18 -15.26 3.53
CA ASP A 199 -2.39 -16.49 3.69
C ASP A 199 -3.24 -17.76 3.75
N ASP A 200 -4.48 -17.64 4.20
CA ASP A 200 -5.42 -18.75 4.34
C ASP A 200 -6.27 -19.04 3.10
N ASP A 201 -6.22 -18.19 2.05
CA ASP A 201 -7.12 -18.29 0.90
C ASP A 201 -7.02 -19.67 0.22
N TRP A 202 -5.80 -20.18 -0.02
CA TRP A 202 -5.61 -21.52 -0.58
C TRP A 202 -6.19 -22.62 0.32
N ARG A 203 -5.96 -22.54 1.61
CA ARG A 203 -6.47 -23.55 2.57
C ARG A 203 -8.00 -23.57 2.60
N LEU A 204 -8.64 -22.41 2.60
CA LEU A 204 -10.09 -22.28 2.57
C LEU A 204 -10.66 -22.89 1.30
N TRP A 205 -10.11 -22.55 0.14
CA TRP A 205 -10.59 -23.05 -1.12
C TRP A 205 -10.38 -24.55 -1.29
N LEU A 206 -9.21 -25.09 -0.95
CA LEU A 206 -8.92 -26.52 -1.00
C LEU A 206 -9.88 -27.32 -0.11
N THR A 207 -10.17 -26.81 1.09
CA THR A 207 -11.13 -27.43 2.00
C THR A 207 -12.53 -27.50 1.36
N ALA A 208 -12.98 -26.41 0.74
CA ALA A 208 -14.27 -26.37 0.06
C ALA A 208 -14.31 -27.27 -1.19
N ALA A 209 -13.19 -27.47 -1.85
CA ALA A 209 -13.04 -28.40 -2.98
C ALA A 209 -12.91 -29.86 -2.52
N GLY A 210 -12.93 -30.16 -1.23
CA GLY A 210 -12.75 -31.51 -0.69
C GLY A 210 -11.32 -32.04 -0.78
N LEU A 211 -10.33 -31.16 -0.97
CA LEU A 211 -8.92 -31.50 -1.15
C LEU A 211 -8.11 -31.35 0.14
N PRO A 212 -7.02 -32.13 0.26
CA PRO A 212 -6.11 -32.01 1.39
C PRO A 212 -5.47 -30.61 1.48
N ALA A 213 -5.55 -29.96 2.64
CA ALA A 213 -5.00 -28.63 2.86
C ALA A 213 -3.47 -28.58 2.73
N ASN A 214 -2.77 -29.71 2.82
CA ASN A 214 -1.30 -29.77 2.66
C ASN A 214 -0.84 -29.44 1.22
N ILE A 215 -1.71 -29.49 0.22
CA ILE A 215 -1.43 -29.01 -1.15
C ILE A 215 -0.97 -27.55 -1.11
N SER A 216 -1.56 -26.70 -0.24
CA SER A 216 -1.15 -25.30 -0.08
C SER A 216 0.24 -25.11 0.52
N LYS A 217 0.83 -26.15 1.09
CA LYS A 217 2.17 -26.13 1.71
C LYS A 217 3.29 -26.56 0.75
N GLN A 218 2.95 -26.87 -0.50
CA GLN A 218 3.95 -27.21 -1.49
C GLN A 218 4.86 -26.01 -1.78
N PRO A 219 6.12 -26.25 -2.15
CA PRO A 219 7.01 -25.17 -2.58
C PRO A 219 6.39 -24.38 -3.73
N GLY A 220 6.34 -23.06 -3.57
CA GLY A 220 5.77 -22.14 -4.54
C GLY A 220 6.48 -20.78 -4.46
N VAL A 221 5.91 -19.78 -5.11
CA VAL A 221 6.41 -18.40 -5.06
C VAL A 221 5.46 -17.57 -4.22
N THR A 222 6.01 -16.82 -3.26
CA THR A 222 5.24 -15.93 -2.39
C THR A 222 5.55 -14.48 -2.71
N PHE A 223 4.50 -13.67 -2.84
CA PHE A 223 4.59 -12.24 -3.10
C PHE A 223 3.94 -11.47 -1.93
N ASP A 224 4.45 -10.28 -1.66
CA ASP A 224 3.89 -9.37 -0.64
C ASP A 224 2.73 -8.51 -1.17
N LEU A 225 2.50 -8.51 -2.50
CA LEU A 225 1.44 -7.76 -3.16
C LEU A 225 0.60 -8.67 -4.07
N VAL A 226 -0.72 -8.69 -3.88
CA VAL A 226 -1.63 -9.53 -4.66
C VAL A 226 -1.53 -9.29 -6.17
N PHE A 227 -1.33 -8.03 -6.61
CA PHE A 227 -1.21 -7.75 -8.04
C PHE A 227 0.00 -8.44 -8.68
N MET A 228 1.10 -8.66 -7.94
CA MET A 228 2.27 -9.43 -8.41
C MET A 228 1.94 -10.91 -8.53
N THR A 229 1.17 -11.46 -7.58
CA THR A 229 0.67 -12.84 -7.65
C THR A 229 -0.20 -13.03 -8.88
N VAL A 230 -1.09 -12.08 -9.16
CA VAL A 230 -1.95 -12.08 -10.36
C VAL A 230 -1.12 -11.95 -11.63
N GLN A 231 -0.09 -11.09 -11.64
CA GLN A 231 0.79 -10.93 -12.80
C GLN A 231 1.57 -12.22 -13.07
N ALA A 232 2.11 -12.87 -12.04
CA ALA A 232 2.80 -14.15 -12.18
C ALA A 232 1.89 -15.25 -12.77
N ALA A 233 0.60 -15.25 -12.40
CA ALA A 233 -0.39 -16.15 -13.00
C ALA A 233 -0.64 -15.84 -14.49
N ILE A 234 -0.73 -14.56 -14.88
CA ILE A 234 -0.86 -14.13 -16.27
C ILE A 234 0.34 -14.60 -17.09
N ASP A 235 1.55 -14.49 -16.54
CA ASP A 235 2.81 -14.87 -17.18
C ASP A 235 3.01 -16.42 -17.22
N GLY A 236 2.05 -17.18 -16.68
CA GLY A 236 2.07 -18.65 -16.74
C GLY A 236 3.02 -19.31 -15.74
N ILE A 237 3.49 -18.60 -14.71
CA ILE A 237 4.40 -19.14 -13.69
C ILE A 237 3.69 -20.20 -12.83
N GLY A 238 2.37 -20.06 -12.62
CA GLY A 238 1.60 -20.99 -11.81
C GLY A 238 0.13 -20.58 -11.67
N VAL A 239 -0.54 -21.20 -10.71
CA VAL A 239 -1.94 -20.95 -10.36
C VAL A 239 -1.98 -20.01 -9.15
N ALA A 240 -2.73 -18.92 -9.25
CA ALA A 240 -2.94 -17.98 -8.15
C ALA A 240 -4.35 -18.15 -7.56
N MET A 241 -4.49 -17.79 -6.29
CA MET A 241 -5.80 -17.52 -5.73
C MET A 241 -6.25 -16.13 -6.20
N GLY A 242 -7.27 -16.09 -7.04
CA GLY A 242 -7.89 -14.88 -7.54
C GLY A 242 -8.98 -14.38 -6.62
N ARG A 243 -9.17 -13.07 -6.61
CA ARG A 243 -10.33 -12.38 -6.05
C ARG A 243 -10.97 -11.54 -7.13
N THR A 244 -12.30 -11.51 -7.20
CA THR A 244 -13.04 -10.85 -8.28
C THR A 244 -12.51 -9.46 -8.56
N SER A 245 -12.31 -8.65 -7.52
CA SER A 245 -11.83 -7.27 -7.62
C SER A 245 -10.45 -7.12 -8.26
N TYR A 246 -9.59 -8.16 -8.23
CA TYR A 246 -8.23 -8.10 -8.75
C TYR A 246 -8.05 -8.76 -10.12
N VAL A 247 -8.96 -9.68 -10.52
CA VAL A 247 -8.74 -10.53 -11.70
C VAL A 247 -9.78 -10.35 -12.80
N GLU A 248 -10.94 -9.77 -12.52
CA GLU A 248 -12.06 -9.63 -13.45
C GLU A 248 -11.65 -9.02 -14.80
N ALA A 249 -10.89 -7.92 -14.79
CA ALA A 249 -10.45 -7.27 -16.00
C ALA A 249 -9.48 -8.15 -16.83
N ASP A 250 -8.69 -8.99 -16.16
CA ASP A 250 -7.76 -9.91 -16.81
C ASP A 250 -8.50 -11.13 -17.40
N ILE A 251 -9.53 -11.61 -16.73
CA ILE A 251 -10.42 -12.66 -17.22
C ILE A 251 -11.19 -12.16 -18.46
N ALA A 252 -11.79 -10.98 -18.38
CA ALA A 252 -12.53 -10.37 -19.49
C ALA A 252 -11.66 -10.17 -20.75
N LYS A 253 -10.35 -9.91 -20.56
CA LYS A 253 -9.37 -9.77 -21.64
C LYS A 253 -8.76 -11.11 -22.09
N GLY A 254 -9.19 -12.24 -21.52
CA GLY A 254 -8.68 -13.58 -21.83
C GLY A 254 -7.23 -13.83 -21.40
N ARG A 255 -6.66 -12.99 -20.53
CA ARG A 255 -5.30 -13.19 -19.97
C ARG A 255 -5.27 -14.21 -18.85
N LEU A 256 -6.37 -14.32 -18.13
CA LEU A 256 -6.61 -15.33 -17.09
C LEU A 256 -7.86 -16.14 -17.43
N VAL A 257 -7.89 -17.35 -16.93
CA VAL A 257 -9.06 -18.22 -16.92
C VAL A 257 -9.31 -18.76 -15.51
N VAL A 258 -10.56 -19.07 -15.23
CA VAL A 258 -10.98 -19.77 -14.01
C VAL A 258 -11.05 -21.26 -14.36
N PRO A 259 -10.12 -22.09 -13.88
CA PRO A 259 -10.06 -23.51 -14.30
C PRO A 259 -11.16 -24.37 -13.70
N PHE A 260 -11.75 -23.96 -12.57
CA PHE A 260 -12.72 -24.75 -11.82
C PHE A 260 -13.99 -23.96 -11.51
N LYS A 261 -15.14 -24.64 -11.39
CA LYS A 261 -16.45 -24.01 -11.09
C LYS A 261 -16.70 -23.74 -9.59
N ILE A 262 -15.67 -23.92 -8.74
CA ILE A 262 -15.80 -23.72 -7.29
C ILE A 262 -15.38 -22.29 -6.97
N THR A 263 -16.32 -21.51 -6.43
CA THR A 263 -16.14 -20.14 -6.00
C THR A 263 -16.60 -20.01 -4.55
N LEU A 264 -15.83 -19.32 -3.73
CA LEU A 264 -16.18 -19.04 -2.33
C LEU A 264 -16.51 -17.56 -2.16
N PRO A 265 -17.66 -17.22 -1.55
CA PRO A 265 -17.91 -15.84 -1.15
C PRO A 265 -16.92 -15.45 -0.07
N ALA A 266 -16.36 -14.24 -0.18
CA ALA A 266 -15.56 -13.67 0.88
C ALA A 266 -16.48 -13.18 2.04
N ASP A 267 -15.97 -13.23 3.25
CA ASP A 267 -16.71 -12.82 4.47
C ASP A 267 -16.74 -11.30 4.68
N ALA A 268 -16.16 -10.55 3.77
CA ALA A 268 -16.05 -9.09 3.76
C ALA A 268 -16.10 -8.56 2.33
N GLY A 269 -16.14 -7.23 2.18
CA GLY A 269 -16.17 -6.56 0.89
C GLY A 269 -15.43 -5.23 0.93
N PHE A 270 -15.49 -4.50 -0.17
CA PHE A 270 -14.87 -3.19 -0.28
C PHE A 270 -15.88 -2.08 0.03
N TYR A 271 -15.38 -1.07 0.74
CA TYR A 271 -16.12 0.12 1.15
C TYR A 271 -15.32 1.38 0.85
N LEU A 272 -16.03 2.44 0.47
CA LEU A 272 -15.48 3.79 0.54
C LEU A 272 -15.73 4.31 1.95
N VAL A 273 -14.66 4.65 2.68
CA VAL A 273 -14.75 5.18 4.04
C VAL A 273 -14.21 6.61 4.09
N SER A 274 -14.89 7.47 4.84
CA SER A 274 -14.49 8.88 5.02
C SER A 274 -15.01 9.43 6.34
N PRO A 275 -14.40 10.49 6.90
CA PRO A 275 -14.97 11.20 8.04
C PRO A 275 -16.37 11.71 7.72
N GLU A 276 -17.34 11.51 8.62
CA GLU A 276 -18.72 11.98 8.44
C GLU A 276 -18.79 13.48 8.13
N ALA A 277 -18.00 14.29 8.84
CA ALA A 277 -17.96 15.74 8.68
C ALA A 277 -17.49 16.22 7.29
N ARG A 278 -16.82 15.36 6.50
CA ARG A 278 -16.30 15.69 5.17
C ARG A 278 -16.96 14.87 4.05
N ALA A 279 -17.80 13.91 4.40
CA ALA A 279 -18.41 12.96 3.47
C ALA A 279 -19.20 13.61 2.34
N ASP A 280 -19.77 14.79 2.58
CA ASP A 280 -20.60 15.52 1.63
C ASP A 280 -19.88 16.73 1.00
N SER A 281 -18.54 16.83 1.14
CA SER A 281 -17.78 17.83 0.38
C SER A 281 -17.96 17.62 -1.14
N PRO A 282 -18.00 18.69 -1.98
CA PRO A 282 -18.30 18.56 -3.41
C PRO A 282 -17.40 17.57 -4.14
N LYS A 283 -16.07 17.62 -3.90
CA LYS A 283 -15.09 16.73 -4.53
C LYS A 283 -15.28 15.26 -4.13
N LEU A 284 -15.54 14.99 -2.84
CA LEU A 284 -15.74 13.62 -2.35
C LEU A 284 -17.12 13.10 -2.74
N GLY A 285 -18.16 13.94 -2.74
CA GLY A 285 -19.49 13.60 -3.21
C GLY A 285 -19.50 13.17 -4.68
N ALA A 286 -18.81 13.92 -5.55
CA ALA A 286 -18.64 13.59 -6.96
C ALA A 286 -17.91 12.24 -7.14
N PHE A 287 -16.79 12.04 -6.43
CA PHE A 287 -16.03 10.79 -6.49
C PHE A 287 -16.84 9.59 -5.98
N ARG A 288 -17.56 9.74 -4.87
CA ARG A 288 -18.42 8.70 -4.31
C ARG A 288 -19.53 8.29 -5.30
N GLN A 289 -20.24 9.26 -5.90
CA GLN A 289 -21.29 8.97 -6.86
C GLN A 289 -20.74 8.22 -8.09
N TRP A 290 -19.64 8.71 -8.65
CA TRP A 290 -18.97 8.05 -9.75
C TRP A 290 -18.53 6.62 -9.39
N LEU A 291 -17.94 6.44 -8.20
CA LEU A 291 -17.43 5.13 -7.74
C LEU A 291 -18.57 4.12 -7.59
N LEU A 292 -19.70 4.52 -6.98
CA LEU A 292 -20.90 3.70 -6.84
C LEU A 292 -21.51 3.35 -8.20
N ALA A 293 -21.60 4.29 -9.11
CA ALA A 293 -22.08 4.06 -10.48
C ALA A 293 -21.16 3.09 -11.25
N SER A 294 -19.84 3.20 -11.07
CA SER A 294 -18.84 2.31 -11.69
C SER A 294 -18.95 0.85 -11.25
N VAL A 295 -19.56 0.58 -10.10
CA VAL A 295 -19.80 -0.78 -9.60
C VAL A 295 -21.14 -1.32 -10.08
N GLN A 296 -22.17 -0.47 -10.18
CA GLN A 296 -23.53 -0.85 -10.58
C GLN A 296 -23.65 -1.17 -12.08
N ASN A 297 -22.84 -0.53 -12.94
CA ASN A 297 -22.87 -0.75 -14.40
C ASN A 297 -22.28 -2.11 -14.83
N LYS A 298 -22.16 -3.07 -13.90
CA LYS A 298 -21.71 -4.45 -14.12
C LYS A 298 -22.85 -5.48 -14.22
N ALA A 299 -24.14 -5.04 -14.10
CA ALA A 299 -25.29 -5.91 -14.19
C ALA A 299 -25.70 -6.16 -15.64
#